data_e267deeb3b3828f02924aa9960b073e9
#
_entry.id   e267deeb3b3828f02924aa9960b073e9
#
_cell.length_a   1.000
_cell.length_b   1.000
_cell.length_c   1.000
_cell.angle_alpha   90.00
_cell.angle_beta   90.00
_cell.angle_gamma   90.00
#
_symmetry.space_group_name_H-M   'P 1'
#
loop_
_entity.id
_entity.type
_entity.pdbx_description
1 polymer ?
#
loop_
_entity_poly.entity_id
_entity_poly.type
_entity_poly.pdbx_seq_one_letter_code
_entity_poly.pdbx_strand_id
1 'polypeptide(L)'
;MRRTKAEARSEKAEVRLTELKQRIAVYPGSFDPITLGHLDVVKRAVHLFDKVVVGVASRQEKHPLFSWAERVRLAREVVKEMDGVTVQGFDCLLVEFAQQERAQAIIRGMRAVMDFDYEFQMALTNRKLAPSVETVFFVPSERYFYLSSSLVRELAAKGGELSCFVPEPVVKALRRKLRK
;
A
#
# COMPACT_ATOMS: atom_id res chain seq x y z
N MET A 1 32.72 -2.13 42.66
CA MET A 1 32.09 -3.38 42.13
C MET A 1 32.32 -3.42 40.62
N ARG A 2 33.08 -4.37 40.10
CA ARG A 2 33.32 -4.50 38.64
C ARG A 2 32.19 -5.31 38.03
N ARG A 3 31.43 -4.72 37.08
CA ARG A 3 30.43 -5.45 36.29
C ARG A 3 31.06 -6.69 35.63
N THR A 4 30.36 -7.80 35.64
CA THR A 4 30.86 -9.05 35.06
C THR A 4 30.80 -9.01 33.54
N LYS A 5 31.69 -9.76 32.84
CA LYS A 5 31.64 -9.89 31.36
C LYS A 5 30.32 -10.46 30.86
N ALA A 6 29.58 -11.20 31.70
CA ALA A 6 28.29 -11.77 31.39
C ALA A 6 27.18 -10.69 31.34
N GLU A 7 27.17 -9.77 32.33
CA GLU A 7 26.23 -8.64 32.38
C GLU A 7 26.43 -7.69 31.21
N ALA A 8 27.69 -7.38 30.83
CA ALA A 8 28.00 -6.57 29.67
C ALA A 8 27.66 -7.23 28.30
N ARG A 9 27.67 -8.58 28.23
CA ARG A 9 27.20 -9.34 27.06
C ARG A 9 25.67 -9.37 26.97
N SER A 10 24.97 -9.53 28.09
CA SER A 10 23.50 -9.49 28.15
C SER A 10 22.98 -8.12 27.75
N GLU A 11 23.56 -7.04 28.32
CA GLU A 11 23.19 -5.65 27.99
C GLU A 11 23.46 -5.31 26.50
N LYS A 12 24.57 -5.80 25.93
CA LYS A 12 24.82 -5.67 24.46
C LYS A 12 23.89 -6.53 23.61
N ALA A 13 23.42 -7.66 24.10
CA ALA A 13 22.45 -8.49 23.39
C ALA A 13 21.05 -7.87 23.43
N GLU A 14 20.64 -7.31 24.58
CA GLU A 14 19.38 -6.56 24.73
C GLU A 14 19.37 -5.28 23.88
N VAL A 15 20.47 -4.52 23.86
CA VAL A 15 20.61 -3.34 22.98
C VAL A 15 20.55 -3.74 21.51
N ARG A 16 21.11 -4.89 21.12
CA ARG A 16 21.01 -5.42 19.75
C ARG A 16 19.61 -5.91 19.40
N LEU A 17 18.81 -6.39 20.35
CA LEU A 17 17.42 -6.79 20.16
C LEU A 17 16.48 -5.57 20.06
N THR A 18 16.81 -4.46 20.72
CA THR A 18 16.05 -3.19 20.62
C THR A 18 16.38 -2.39 19.34
N GLU A 19 17.49 -2.68 18.68
CA GLU A 19 17.83 -2.13 17.36
C GLU A 19 17.31 -2.98 16.19
N LEU A 20 16.32 -3.83 16.37
CA LEU A 20 15.61 -4.44 15.25
C LEU A 20 14.94 -3.32 14.44
N LYS A 21 15.64 -2.92 13.39
CA LYS A 21 15.20 -1.88 12.47
C LYS A 21 13.79 -2.24 12.00
N GLN A 22 12.82 -1.38 12.31
CA GLN A 22 11.42 -1.57 11.95
C GLN A 22 11.31 -1.90 10.46
N ARG A 23 10.63 -3.01 10.13
CA ARG A 23 10.40 -3.42 8.74
C ARG A 23 9.26 -2.60 8.18
N ILE A 24 9.60 -1.63 7.33
CA ILE A 24 8.64 -0.71 6.73
C ILE A 24 8.50 -1.05 5.26
N ALA A 25 7.27 -1.14 4.77
CA ALA A 25 6.98 -1.25 3.35
C ALA A 25 6.05 -0.13 2.89
N VAL A 26 6.22 0.33 1.64
CA VAL A 26 5.28 1.21 0.97
C VAL A 26 4.41 0.40 0.00
N TYR A 27 3.11 0.64 0.01
CA TYR A 27 2.17 0.10 -0.96
C TYR A 27 1.62 1.23 -1.82
N PRO A 28 2.23 1.49 -2.99
CA PRO A 28 1.85 2.60 -3.85
C PRO A 28 0.68 2.24 -4.76
N GLY A 29 -0.14 3.24 -5.04
CA GLY A 29 -1.22 3.10 -6.00
C GLY A 29 -1.93 4.41 -6.27
N SER A 30 -2.77 4.39 -7.27
CA SER A 30 -3.67 5.51 -7.54
C SER A 30 -4.87 5.55 -6.58
N PHE A 31 -5.39 4.37 -6.22
CA PHE A 31 -6.53 4.19 -5.32
C PHE A 31 -7.75 5.05 -5.70
N ASP A 32 -8.18 4.93 -6.95
CA ASP A 32 -9.28 5.70 -7.52
C ASP A 32 -10.50 4.84 -7.91
N PRO A 33 -11.24 4.32 -6.92
CA PRO A 33 -10.99 4.35 -5.48
C PRO A 33 -10.18 3.16 -4.95
N ILE A 34 -9.87 3.19 -3.64
CA ILE A 34 -9.37 2.02 -2.91
C ILE A 34 -10.46 0.93 -2.88
N THR A 35 -10.07 -0.34 -3.09
CA THR A 35 -10.97 -1.49 -3.20
C THR A 35 -10.69 -2.54 -2.12
N LEU A 36 -11.59 -3.52 -1.98
CA LEU A 36 -11.38 -4.67 -1.09
C LEU A 36 -10.16 -5.50 -1.50
N GLY A 37 -9.80 -5.54 -2.79
CA GLY A 37 -8.57 -6.16 -3.26
C GLY A 37 -7.30 -5.44 -2.77
N HIS A 38 -7.31 -4.12 -2.74
CA HIS A 38 -6.21 -3.36 -2.15
C HIS A 38 -6.09 -3.63 -0.64
N LEU A 39 -7.21 -3.70 0.07
CA LEU A 39 -7.22 -4.01 1.51
C LEU A 39 -6.78 -5.43 1.82
N ASP A 40 -7.05 -6.40 0.95
CA ASP A 40 -6.55 -7.76 1.08
C ASP A 40 -5.02 -7.79 1.09
N VAL A 41 -4.39 -7.05 0.16
CA VAL A 41 -2.94 -6.90 0.13
C VAL A 41 -2.41 -6.23 1.39
N VAL A 42 -3.02 -5.12 1.83
CA VAL A 42 -2.61 -4.40 3.06
C VAL A 42 -2.71 -5.30 4.29
N LYS A 43 -3.84 -6.01 4.48
CA LYS A 43 -4.07 -6.93 5.60
C LYS A 43 -3.03 -8.06 5.65
N ARG A 44 -2.55 -8.51 4.52
CA ARG A 44 -1.52 -9.55 4.45
C ARG A 44 -0.12 -8.96 4.66
N ALA A 45 0.11 -7.76 4.18
CA ALA A 45 1.38 -7.08 4.32
C ALA A 45 1.74 -6.77 5.79
N VAL A 46 0.77 -6.42 6.65
CA VAL A 46 1.00 -6.17 8.07
C VAL A 46 1.43 -7.41 8.88
N HIS A 47 1.29 -8.61 8.32
CA HIS A 47 1.87 -9.81 8.92
C HIS A 47 3.37 -9.97 8.64
N LEU A 48 3.90 -9.28 7.64
CA LEU A 48 5.30 -9.36 7.22
C LEU A 48 6.09 -8.11 7.60
N PHE A 49 5.43 -6.97 7.70
CA PHE A 49 6.03 -5.67 7.96
C PHE A 49 5.44 -5.05 9.22
N ASP A 50 6.29 -4.41 10.01
CA ASP A 50 5.88 -3.73 11.25
C ASP A 50 5.12 -2.42 10.96
N LYS A 51 5.35 -1.83 9.77
CA LYS A 51 4.62 -0.67 9.26
C LYS A 51 4.39 -0.81 7.74
N VAL A 52 3.15 -0.56 7.31
CA VAL A 52 2.77 -0.46 5.89
C VAL A 52 2.29 0.97 5.61
N VAL A 53 2.94 1.65 4.67
CA VAL A 53 2.54 2.99 4.22
C VAL A 53 1.80 2.86 2.91
N VAL A 54 0.49 3.08 2.91
CA VAL A 54 -0.31 3.18 1.68
C VAL A 54 -0.02 4.51 1.02
N GLY A 55 0.75 4.47 -0.08
CA GLY A 55 1.19 5.64 -0.83
C GLY A 55 0.20 5.99 -1.94
N VAL A 56 -0.51 7.11 -1.81
CA VAL A 56 -1.46 7.58 -2.82
C VAL A 56 -0.76 8.52 -3.79
N ALA A 57 -0.50 8.07 -5.02
CA ALA A 57 0.16 8.87 -6.04
C ALA A 57 -0.71 10.05 -6.50
N SER A 58 -0.12 11.24 -6.62
CA SER A 58 -0.81 12.45 -7.11
C SER A 58 -1.10 12.35 -8.60
N ARG A 59 -0.10 11.93 -9.38
CA ARG A 59 -0.21 11.78 -10.83
C ARG A 59 -1.05 10.56 -11.18
N GLN A 60 -1.97 10.74 -12.12
CA GLN A 60 -2.87 9.71 -12.59
C GLN A 60 -3.14 9.83 -14.09
N GLU A 61 -3.82 8.78 -14.59
CA GLU A 61 -4.46 8.74 -15.89
C GLU A 61 -5.32 10.00 -16.13
N LYS A 62 -5.59 10.30 -17.40
CA LYS A 62 -6.13 11.59 -17.87
C LYS A 62 -7.42 12.08 -17.20
N HIS A 63 -8.19 11.23 -16.49
CA HIS A 63 -9.47 11.62 -15.87
C HIS A 63 -9.78 10.82 -14.59
N PRO A 64 -9.18 11.17 -13.43
CA PRO A 64 -9.52 10.50 -12.17
C PRO A 64 -10.95 10.83 -11.73
N LEU A 65 -11.66 9.87 -11.16
CA LEU A 65 -12.99 10.11 -10.60
C LEU A 65 -12.91 10.94 -9.32
N PHE A 66 -11.94 10.61 -8.45
CA PHE A 66 -11.69 11.33 -7.22
C PHE A 66 -10.43 12.18 -7.33
N SER A 67 -10.47 13.42 -6.83
CA SER A 67 -9.28 14.23 -6.67
C SER A 67 -8.25 13.54 -5.78
N TRP A 68 -6.99 13.93 -5.87
CA TRP A 68 -5.93 13.37 -5.03
C TRP A 68 -6.26 13.47 -3.53
N ALA A 69 -6.72 14.63 -3.08
CA ALA A 69 -7.12 14.83 -1.68
C ALA A 69 -8.28 13.91 -1.25
N GLU A 70 -9.27 13.69 -2.13
CA GLU A 70 -10.37 12.75 -1.86
C GLU A 70 -9.87 11.32 -1.74
N ARG A 71 -8.94 10.89 -2.59
CA ARG A 71 -8.37 9.54 -2.56
C ARG A 71 -7.54 9.28 -1.29
N VAL A 72 -6.70 10.24 -0.90
CA VAL A 72 -5.95 10.18 0.36
C VAL A 72 -6.91 10.10 1.56
N ARG A 73 -7.96 10.94 1.58
CA ARG A 73 -8.96 10.92 2.66
C ARG A 73 -9.70 9.60 2.74
N LEU A 74 -10.17 9.07 1.59
CA LEU A 74 -10.87 7.78 1.54
C LEU A 74 -9.97 6.63 1.99
N ALA A 75 -8.72 6.60 1.55
CA ALA A 75 -7.77 5.59 1.98
C ALA A 75 -7.54 5.66 3.51
N ARG A 76 -7.35 6.85 4.08
CA ARG A 76 -7.22 7.04 5.53
C ARG A 76 -8.44 6.56 6.30
N GLU A 77 -9.64 6.89 5.84
CA GLU A 77 -10.89 6.48 6.49
C GLU A 77 -11.04 4.95 6.52
N VAL A 78 -10.64 4.30 5.43
CA VAL A 78 -10.78 2.85 5.27
C VAL A 78 -9.78 2.05 6.12
N VAL A 79 -8.57 2.57 6.31
CA VAL A 79 -7.53 1.86 7.08
C VAL A 79 -7.37 2.36 8.51
N LYS A 80 -8.20 3.29 8.98
CA LYS A 80 -8.04 3.98 10.28
C LYS A 80 -7.96 3.05 11.49
N GLU A 81 -8.57 1.87 11.42
CA GLU A 81 -8.61 0.87 12.49
C GLU A 81 -7.61 -0.28 12.24
N MET A 82 -6.71 -0.12 11.27
CA MET A 82 -5.69 -1.12 10.97
C MET A 82 -4.37 -0.73 11.64
N ASP A 83 -3.97 -1.47 12.66
CA ASP A 83 -2.70 -1.27 13.33
C ASP A 83 -1.52 -1.44 12.36
N GLY A 84 -0.49 -0.63 12.52
CA GLY A 84 0.69 -0.66 11.67
C GLY A 84 0.48 -0.10 10.25
N VAL A 85 -0.70 0.47 9.92
CA VAL A 85 -0.99 1.05 8.60
C VAL A 85 -1.10 2.56 8.66
N THR A 86 -0.40 3.25 7.75
CA THR A 86 -0.52 4.70 7.57
C THR A 86 -0.80 5.03 6.11
N VAL A 87 -1.30 6.25 5.83
CA VAL A 87 -1.58 6.71 4.47
C VAL A 87 -0.90 8.04 4.22
N GLN A 88 -0.13 8.09 3.14
CA GLN A 88 0.54 9.32 2.67
C GLN A 88 0.25 9.55 1.19
N GLY A 89 0.05 10.81 0.83
CA GLY A 89 0.03 11.22 -0.56
C GLY A 89 1.44 11.59 -1.02
N PHE A 90 1.82 11.23 -2.26
CA PHE A 90 3.13 11.59 -2.81
C PHE A 90 3.01 12.01 -4.28
N ASP A 91 3.96 12.86 -4.74
CA ASP A 91 4.06 13.39 -6.11
C ASP A 91 5.48 13.30 -6.69
N CYS A 92 6.40 12.67 -5.96
CA CYS A 92 7.77 12.39 -6.38
C CYS A 92 7.89 10.99 -7.03
N LEU A 93 9.11 10.58 -7.38
CA LEU A 93 9.36 9.22 -7.83
C LEU A 93 9.04 8.21 -6.72
N LEU A 94 8.53 7.04 -7.09
CA LEU A 94 8.18 6.00 -6.12
C LEU A 94 9.35 5.58 -5.22
N VAL A 95 10.54 5.49 -5.78
CA VAL A 95 11.75 5.14 -5.03
C VAL A 95 12.16 6.24 -4.04
N GLU A 96 11.98 7.51 -4.40
CA GLU A 96 12.20 8.65 -3.51
C GLU A 96 11.20 8.63 -2.35
N PHE A 97 9.93 8.39 -2.64
CA PHE A 97 8.90 8.21 -1.62
C PHE A 97 9.23 7.06 -0.67
N ALA A 98 9.65 5.90 -1.20
CA ALA A 98 10.07 4.77 -0.38
C ALA A 98 11.24 5.12 0.54
N GLN A 99 12.23 5.88 0.04
CA GLN A 99 13.37 6.34 0.83
C GLN A 99 12.96 7.36 1.91
N GLN A 100 12.06 8.30 1.60
CA GLN A 100 11.51 9.27 2.57
C GLN A 100 10.81 8.56 3.73
N GLU A 101 10.04 7.50 3.42
CA GLU A 101 9.38 6.67 4.44
C GLU A 101 10.32 5.65 5.10
N ARG A 102 11.61 5.61 4.74
CA ARG A 102 12.62 4.64 5.21
C ARG A 102 12.20 3.19 4.98
N ALA A 103 11.45 2.95 3.93
CA ALA A 103 10.95 1.63 3.57
C ALA A 103 12.06 0.75 2.99
N GLN A 104 12.05 -0.52 3.36
CA GLN A 104 12.92 -1.56 2.79
C GLN A 104 12.26 -2.28 1.62
N ALA A 105 10.92 -2.13 1.48
CA ALA A 105 10.18 -2.82 0.43
C ALA A 105 9.10 -1.91 -0.21
N ILE A 106 8.92 -2.12 -1.51
CA ILE A 106 7.77 -1.63 -2.28
C ILE A 106 6.86 -2.83 -2.54
N ILE A 107 5.62 -2.74 -2.08
CA ILE A 107 4.60 -3.77 -2.28
C ILE A 107 3.89 -3.53 -3.61
N ARG A 108 3.72 -4.58 -4.40
CA ARG A 108 2.92 -4.58 -5.62
C ARG A 108 1.92 -5.74 -5.59
N GLY A 109 0.68 -5.49 -5.98
CA GLY A 109 -0.32 -6.54 -6.20
C GLY A 109 -0.21 -7.08 -7.61
N MET A 110 -0.02 -8.38 -7.77
CA MET A 110 0.04 -9.04 -9.08
C MET A 110 -1.24 -9.85 -9.29
N ARG A 111 -2.09 -9.42 -10.22
CA ARG A 111 -3.43 -10.01 -10.45
C ARG A 111 -3.48 -10.92 -11.65
N ALA A 112 -2.75 -10.64 -12.71
CA ALA A 112 -2.79 -11.40 -13.95
C ALA A 112 -1.41 -11.53 -14.57
N VAL A 113 -1.26 -12.53 -15.45
CA VAL A 113 -0.02 -12.73 -16.23
C VAL A 113 0.30 -11.49 -17.07
N MET A 114 -0.72 -10.77 -17.55
CA MET A 114 -0.56 -9.54 -18.33
C MET A 114 0.03 -8.37 -17.51
N ASP A 115 -0.12 -8.38 -16.19
CA ASP A 115 0.50 -7.36 -15.32
C ASP A 115 2.00 -7.64 -15.12
N PHE A 116 2.44 -8.90 -15.36
CA PHE A 116 3.77 -9.37 -15.01
C PHE A 116 4.89 -8.58 -15.69
N ASP A 117 4.82 -8.42 -17.01
CA ASP A 117 5.91 -7.77 -17.77
C ASP A 117 6.12 -6.32 -17.31
N TYR A 118 5.03 -5.58 -17.15
CA TYR A 118 5.08 -4.20 -16.67
C TYR A 118 5.62 -4.11 -15.23
N GLU A 119 5.08 -4.92 -14.32
CA GLU A 119 5.47 -4.91 -12.90
C GLU A 119 6.91 -5.40 -12.72
N PHE A 120 7.35 -6.39 -13.52
CA PHE A 120 8.72 -6.86 -13.51
C PHE A 120 9.70 -5.79 -14.02
N GLN A 121 9.36 -5.11 -15.13
CA GLN A 121 10.15 -4.00 -15.64
C GLN A 121 10.26 -2.88 -14.61
N MET A 122 9.17 -2.54 -13.93
CA MET A 122 9.16 -1.53 -12.87
C MET A 122 10.02 -1.96 -11.69
N ALA A 123 9.98 -3.24 -11.28
CA ALA A 123 10.83 -3.75 -10.20
C ALA A 123 12.33 -3.64 -10.53
N LEU A 124 12.74 -3.99 -11.76
CA LEU A 124 14.10 -3.82 -12.23
C LEU A 124 14.53 -2.35 -12.24
N THR A 125 13.64 -1.47 -12.70
CA THR A 125 13.88 -0.03 -12.70
C THR A 125 14.05 0.52 -11.28
N ASN A 126 13.14 0.14 -10.36
CA ASN A 126 13.22 0.54 -8.95
C ASN A 126 14.53 0.07 -8.31
N ARG A 127 14.94 -1.19 -8.55
CA ARG A 127 16.21 -1.73 -8.05
C ARG A 127 17.42 -0.96 -8.59
N LYS A 128 17.38 -0.54 -9.86
CA LYS A 128 18.45 0.27 -10.44
C LYS A 128 18.57 1.65 -9.80
N LEU A 129 17.43 2.27 -9.48
CA LEU A 129 17.38 3.62 -8.91
C LEU A 129 17.60 3.64 -7.39
N ALA A 130 17.15 2.62 -6.68
CA ALA A 130 17.27 2.48 -5.23
C ALA A 130 17.62 1.03 -4.85
N PRO A 131 18.90 0.61 -4.93
CA PRO A 131 19.31 -0.77 -4.69
C PRO A 131 19.02 -1.31 -3.27
N SER A 132 18.75 -0.41 -2.31
CA SER A 132 18.42 -0.76 -0.92
C SER A 132 16.92 -1.01 -0.69
N VAL A 133 16.08 -0.84 -1.70
CA VAL A 133 14.62 -1.03 -1.62
C VAL A 133 14.22 -2.19 -2.54
N GLU A 134 13.69 -3.26 -1.95
CA GLU A 134 13.23 -4.43 -2.71
C GLU A 134 11.78 -4.28 -3.16
N THR A 135 11.42 -4.91 -4.30
CA THR A 135 10.01 -5.00 -4.72
C THR A 135 9.46 -6.38 -4.34
N VAL A 136 8.35 -6.38 -3.60
CA VAL A 136 7.67 -7.59 -3.12
C VAL A 136 6.31 -7.70 -3.78
N PHE A 137 6.05 -8.83 -4.43
CA PHE A 137 4.78 -9.10 -5.10
C PHE A 137 3.84 -9.90 -4.21
N PHE A 138 2.61 -9.40 -4.07
CA PHE A 138 1.51 -10.12 -3.41
C PHE A 138 0.51 -10.61 -4.45
N VAL A 139 0.25 -11.90 -4.45
CA VAL A 139 -0.86 -12.47 -5.23
C VAL A 139 -2.15 -12.25 -4.44
N PRO A 140 -3.15 -11.53 -4.95
CA PRO A 140 -4.42 -11.31 -4.26
C PRO A 140 -5.15 -12.61 -3.99
N SER A 141 -6.05 -12.59 -3.00
CA SER A 141 -6.99 -13.69 -2.78
C SER A 141 -7.87 -13.90 -4.02
N GLU A 142 -8.23 -15.15 -4.30
CA GLU A 142 -9.00 -15.56 -5.49
C GLU A 142 -10.24 -14.69 -5.74
N ARG A 143 -10.99 -14.38 -4.68
CA ARG A 143 -12.20 -13.53 -4.73
C ARG A 143 -11.97 -12.11 -5.22
N TYR A 144 -10.71 -11.62 -5.22
CA TYR A 144 -10.37 -10.26 -5.65
C TYR A 144 -9.48 -10.21 -6.89
N PHE A 145 -9.22 -11.35 -7.49
CA PHE A 145 -8.32 -11.48 -8.62
C PHE A 145 -8.74 -10.60 -9.82
N TYR A 146 -10.03 -10.52 -10.09
CA TYR A 146 -10.62 -9.72 -11.17
C TYR A 146 -10.91 -8.26 -10.80
N LEU A 147 -10.75 -7.92 -9.51
CA LEU A 147 -11.17 -6.63 -8.99
C LEU A 147 -10.17 -5.52 -9.33
N SER A 148 -10.67 -4.46 -9.96
CA SER A 148 -9.91 -3.25 -10.26
C SER A 148 -10.71 -1.99 -9.92
N SER A 149 -10.01 -0.87 -9.70
CA SER A 149 -10.68 0.43 -9.51
C SER A 149 -11.47 0.85 -10.76
N SER A 150 -11.01 0.51 -11.96
CA SER A 150 -11.70 0.79 -13.22
C SER A 150 -13.03 0.05 -13.31
N LEU A 151 -13.05 -1.25 -12.97
CA LEU A 151 -14.29 -2.03 -12.89
C LEU A 151 -15.28 -1.42 -11.89
N VAL A 152 -14.79 -1.00 -10.72
CA VAL A 152 -15.64 -0.37 -9.70
C VAL A 152 -16.24 0.94 -10.20
N ARG A 153 -15.46 1.78 -10.89
CA ARG A 153 -15.98 3.03 -11.47
C ARG A 153 -17.04 2.77 -12.54
N GLU A 154 -16.82 1.77 -13.38
CA GLU A 154 -17.78 1.37 -14.43
C GLU A 154 -19.10 0.88 -13.82
N LEU A 155 -19.05 -0.02 -12.83
CA LEU A 155 -20.22 -0.52 -12.12
C LEU A 155 -20.97 0.62 -11.42
N ALA A 156 -20.25 1.50 -10.74
CA ALA A 156 -20.85 2.64 -10.05
C ALA A 156 -21.55 3.60 -11.02
N ALA A 157 -20.97 3.87 -12.19
CA ALA A 157 -21.58 4.73 -13.21
C ALA A 157 -22.88 4.15 -13.78
N LYS A 158 -23.03 2.81 -13.77
CA LYS A 158 -24.21 2.08 -14.23
C LYS A 158 -25.21 1.78 -13.09
N GLY A 159 -24.96 2.26 -11.86
CA GLY A 159 -25.84 2.03 -10.71
C GLY A 159 -25.78 0.61 -10.11
N GLY A 160 -24.71 -0.13 -10.42
CA GLY A 160 -24.51 -1.50 -9.92
C GLY A 160 -24.26 -1.56 -8.40
N GLU A 161 -24.44 -2.77 -7.84
CA GLU A 161 -24.12 -3.05 -6.43
C GLU A 161 -22.60 -3.01 -6.20
N LEU A 162 -22.16 -2.33 -5.13
CA LEU A 162 -20.74 -2.04 -4.88
C LEU A 162 -20.19 -2.66 -3.60
N SER A 163 -21.04 -3.14 -2.70
CA SER A 163 -20.66 -3.60 -1.35
C SER A 163 -19.68 -4.78 -1.37
N CYS A 164 -19.72 -5.60 -2.42
CA CYS A 164 -18.81 -6.74 -2.60
C CYS A 164 -17.42 -6.33 -3.14
N PHE A 165 -17.22 -5.07 -3.53
CA PHE A 165 -16.01 -4.62 -4.22
C PHE A 165 -15.25 -3.55 -3.44
N VAL A 166 -15.96 -2.71 -2.68
CA VAL A 166 -15.36 -1.59 -1.94
C VAL A 166 -15.95 -1.46 -0.54
N PRO A 167 -15.19 -0.90 0.42
CA PRO A 167 -15.68 -0.61 1.75
C PRO A 167 -16.83 0.43 1.74
N GLU A 168 -17.68 0.40 2.78
CA GLU A 168 -18.84 1.26 2.92
C GLU A 168 -18.54 2.78 2.77
N PRO A 169 -17.46 3.35 3.32
CA PRO A 169 -17.11 4.76 3.07
C PRO A 169 -16.91 5.07 1.59
N VAL A 170 -16.36 4.12 0.83
CA VAL A 170 -16.13 4.27 -0.62
C VAL A 170 -17.46 4.14 -1.38
N VAL A 171 -18.36 3.21 -0.98
CA VAL A 171 -19.72 3.11 -1.56
C VAL A 171 -20.44 4.45 -1.45
N LYS A 172 -20.43 5.05 -0.25
CA LYS A 172 -21.06 6.37 0.00
C LYS A 172 -20.45 7.47 -0.86
N ALA A 173 -19.11 7.48 -0.99
CA ALA A 173 -18.41 8.47 -1.78
C ALA A 173 -18.72 8.33 -3.28
N LEU A 174 -18.74 7.10 -3.82
CA LEU A 174 -19.10 6.83 -5.22
C LEU A 174 -20.55 7.26 -5.52
N ARG A 175 -21.49 6.87 -4.68
CA ARG A 175 -22.90 7.26 -4.83
C ARG A 175 -23.08 8.78 -4.82
N ARG A 176 -22.36 9.50 -3.95
CA ARG A 176 -22.40 10.97 -3.90
C ARG A 176 -21.76 11.61 -5.14
N LYS A 177 -20.65 11.06 -5.62
CA LYS A 177 -19.87 11.62 -6.75
C LYS A 177 -20.60 11.45 -8.08
N LEU A 178 -21.37 10.36 -8.23
CA LEU A 178 -22.03 9.98 -9.49
C LEU A 178 -23.53 10.32 -9.50
N ARG A 179 -24.10 10.81 -8.39
CA ARG A 179 -25.44 11.41 -8.41
C ARG A 179 -25.36 12.68 -9.26
N LYS A 180 -26.02 12.62 -10.42
CA LYS A 180 -26.34 13.80 -11.22
C LYS A 180 -27.56 14.50 -10.66
#